data_9b21cbe4e77d8afa199e2a9acc6792b3
#
_entry.id   9b21cbe4e77d8afa199e2a9acc6792b3
#
_cell.length_a   1.000
_cell.length_b   1.000
_cell.length_c   1.000
_cell.angle_alpha   90.00
_cell.angle_beta   90.00
_cell.angle_gamma   90.00
#
_symmetry.space_group_name_H-M   'P 1'
#
loop_
_entity.id
_entity.type
_entity.pdbx_description
1 polymer ?
#
loop_
_entity_poly.entity_id
_entity_poly.type
_entity_poly.pdbx_seq_one_letter_code
_entity_poly.pdbx_strand_id
1 'polypeptide(L)' 'MSNYVEEKDKLKSHLEELERKHRALDQDIEKRFHNMNVTDEVRRLKTQKLWLKDEIHRINLQLIQMELTDE' A
#
# COMPACT_ATOMS: atom_id res chain seq x y z
N MET A 1 6.54 26.12 -6.51
CA MET A 1 5.90 25.63 -7.67
C MET A 1 6.36 24.28 -8.12
N SER A 2 7.63 24.11 -8.44
CA SER A 2 8.15 22.79 -8.77
C SER A 2 8.03 21.82 -7.61
N ASN A 3 8.04 22.31 -6.36
CA ASN A 3 7.94 21.47 -5.17
C ASN A 3 6.63 20.68 -5.09
N TYR A 4 5.55 21.27 -5.55
CA TYR A 4 4.25 20.63 -5.52
C TYR A 4 4.20 19.42 -6.45
N VAL A 5 4.73 19.57 -7.66
CA VAL A 5 4.78 18.48 -8.64
C VAL A 5 5.71 17.37 -8.15
N GLU A 6 6.84 17.73 -7.57
CA GLU A 6 7.78 16.76 -7.01
C GLU A 6 7.17 15.95 -5.88
N GLU A 7 6.42 16.62 -5.00
CA GLU A 7 5.72 15.94 -3.91
C GLU A 7 4.72 14.93 -4.43
N LYS A 8 3.95 15.34 -5.43
CA LYS A 8 2.95 14.49 -6.04
C LYS A 8 3.60 13.26 -6.67
N ASP A 9 4.69 13.46 -7.39
CA ASP A 9 5.43 12.37 -8.02
C ASP A 9 6.01 11.40 -6.98
N LYS A 10 6.53 11.93 -5.89
CA LYS A 10 7.05 11.11 -4.81
C LYS A 10 5.95 10.27 -4.17
N LEU A 11 4.78 10.86 -3.97
CA LEU A 11 3.65 10.13 -3.42
C LEU A 11 3.18 9.02 -4.35
N LYS A 12 3.15 9.28 -5.66
CA LYS A 12 2.78 8.27 -6.64
C LYS A 12 3.77 7.12 -6.67
N SER A 13 5.06 7.42 -6.62
CA SER A 13 6.10 6.40 -6.60
C SER A 13 6.01 5.57 -5.33
N HIS A 14 5.77 6.21 -4.20
CA HIS A 14 5.62 5.54 -2.93
C HIS A 14 4.38 4.64 -2.95
N LEU A 15 3.29 5.12 -3.54
CA LEU A 15 2.06 4.36 -3.68
C LEU A 15 2.28 3.09 -4.51
N GLU A 16 2.99 3.21 -5.63
CA GLU A 16 3.30 2.06 -6.47
C GLU A 16 4.10 1.00 -5.72
N GLU A 17 5.06 1.44 -4.92
CA GLU A 17 5.86 0.53 -4.11
C GLU A 17 5.01 -0.17 -3.06
N LEU A 18 4.13 0.56 -2.39
CA LEU A 18 3.24 -0.01 -1.40
C LEU A 18 2.27 -1.01 -2.02
N GLU A 19 1.74 -0.71 -3.19
CA GLU A 19 0.85 -1.61 -3.90
C GLU A 19 1.57 -2.90 -4.31
N ARG A 20 2.84 -2.77 -4.70
CA ARG A 20 3.66 -3.94 -5.04
C ARG A 20 3.88 -4.82 -3.81
N LYS A 21 4.18 -4.20 -2.67
CA LYS A 21 4.36 -4.92 -1.42
C LYS A 21 3.06 -5.60 -0.98
N HIS A 22 1.95 -4.92 -1.16
CA HIS A 22 0.64 -5.47 -0.83
C HIS A 22 0.35 -6.73 -1.65
N ARG A 23 0.62 -6.69 -2.95
CA ARG A 23 0.42 -7.84 -3.83
C ARG A 23 1.34 -8.99 -3.46
N ALA A 24 2.60 -8.68 -3.11
CA ALA A 24 3.55 -9.70 -2.69
C ALA A 24 3.08 -10.39 -1.41
N LEU A 25 2.56 -9.62 -0.46
CA LEU A 25 2.01 -10.17 0.78
C LEU A 25 0.79 -11.04 0.52
N ASP A 26 -0.09 -10.59 -0.39
CA ASP A 26 -1.26 -11.37 -0.77
C ASP A 26 -0.87 -12.74 -1.30
N GLN A 27 0.11 -12.78 -2.20
CA GLN A 27 0.58 -14.03 -2.78
C GLN A 27 1.20 -14.94 -1.72
N ASP A 28 1.97 -14.36 -0.81
CA ASP A 28 2.62 -15.11 0.25
C ASP A 28 1.59 -15.72 1.20
N ILE A 29 0.60 -14.94 1.59
CA ILE A 29 -0.48 -15.41 2.44
C ILE A 29 -1.25 -16.54 1.74
N GLU A 30 -1.54 -16.38 0.47
CA GLU A 30 -2.27 -17.37 -0.31
C GLU A 30 -1.51 -18.70 -0.37
N LYS A 31 -0.21 -18.64 -0.61
CA LYS A 31 0.63 -19.84 -0.64
C LYS A 31 0.61 -20.56 0.70
N ARG A 32 0.74 -19.82 1.79
CA ARG A 32 0.75 -20.41 3.13
C ARG A 32 -0.63 -20.97 3.50
N PHE A 33 -1.67 -20.33 3.03
CA PHE A 33 -3.03 -20.78 3.27
C PHE A 33 -3.29 -22.12 2.58
N HIS A 34 -2.78 -22.28 1.36
CA HIS A 34 -2.90 -23.53 0.61
C HIS A 34 -2.18 -24.69 1.31
N ASN A 35 -1.14 -24.39 2.05
CA ASN A 35 -0.40 -25.41 2.79
C ASN A 35 -1.01 -25.71 4.16
N MET A 36 -2.18 -25.13 4.44
CA MET A 36 -2.94 -25.38 5.68
C MET A 36 -2.20 -24.95 6.96
N ASN A 37 -1.18 -24.14 6.82
CA ASN A 37 -0.42 -23.64 7.96
C ASN A 37 -0.97 -22.30 8.43
N VAL A 38 -2.07 -22.36 9.18
CA VAL A 38 -2.59 -21.16 9.83
C VAL A 38 -1.79 -20.97 11.12
N THR A 39 -0.65 -20.34 10.99
CA THR A 39 0.26 -20.08 12.10
C THR A 39 0.18 -18.61 12.49
N ASP A 40 0.86 -18.26 13.57
CA ASP A 40 1.00 -16.88 14.00
C ASP A 40 1.67 -16.04 12.91
N GLU A 41 2.50 -16.67 12.09
CA GLU A 41 3.15 -16.02 10.98
C GLU A 41 2.15 -15.51 9.94
N VAL A 42 1.13 -16.32 9.62
CA VAL A 42 0.07 -15.92 8.70
C VAL A 42 -0.70 -14.73 9.28
N ARG A 43 -0.96 -14.73 10.58
CA ARG A 43 -1.63 -13.60 11.24
C ARG A 43 -0.82 -12.33 11.12
N ARG A 44 0.49 -12.42 11.31
CA ARG A 44 1.38 -11.27 11.17
C ARG A 44 1.36 -10.73 9.75
N LEU A 45 1.39 -11.61 8.77
CA LEU A 45 1.34 -11.21 7.36
C LEU A 45 0.02 -10.52 7.03
N LYS A 46 -1.07 -11.02 7.56
CA LYS A 46 -2.38 -10.38 7.37
C LYS A 46 -2.44 -9.01 8.01
N THR A 47 -1.84 -8.86 9.18
CA THR A 47 -1.75 -7.56 9.85
C THR A 47 -0.92 -6.58 9.04
N GLN A 48 0.22 -7.02 8.51
CA GLN A 48 1.05 -6.19 7.66
C GLN A 48 0.31 -5.77 6.40
N LYS A 49 -0.43 -6.69 5.81
CA LYS A 49 -1.25 -6.41 4.63
C LYS A 49 -2.28 -5.33 4.94
N LEU A 50 -2.92 -5.42 6.10
CA LEU A 50 -3.90 -4.44 6.53
C LEU A 50 -3.28 -3.05 6.70
N TRP A 51 -2.10 -2.99 7.30
CA TRP A 51 -1.37 -1.74 7.47
C TRP A 51 -1.00 -1.12 6.12
N LEU A 52 -0.53 -1.94 5.18
CA LEU A 52 -0.21 -1.47 3.84
C LEU A 52 -1.45 -0.94 3.13
N LYS A 53 -2.57 -1.63 3.28
CA LYS A 53 -3.83 -1.22 2.69
C LYS A 53 -4.27 0.15 3.24
N ASP A 54 -4.13 0.34 4.56
CA ASP A 54 -4.46 1.61 5.20
C ASP A 54 -3.55 2.73 4.68
N GLU A 55 -2.26 2.44 4.54
CA GLU A 55 -1.29 3.41 4.04
C GLU A 55 -1.61 3.80 2.59
N ILE A 56 -1.90 2.80 1.76
CA ILE A 56 -2.28 3.03 0.37
C ILE A 56 -3.53 3.92 0.29
N HIS A 57 -4.51 3.63 1.12
CA HIS A 57 -5.75 4.41 1.16
C HIS A 57 -5.48 5.86 1.56
N ARG A 58 -4.63 6.06 2.56
CA ARG A 58 -4.28 7.39 3.04
C ARG A 58 -3.57 8.19 1.97
N ILE A 59 -2.63 7.57 1.26
CA ILE A 59 -1.90 8.25 0.18
C ILE A 59 -2.82 8.58 -0.97
N ASN A 60 -3.74 7.68 -1.31
CA ASN A 60 -4.73 7.94 -2.36
C ASN A 60 -5.60 9.15 -2.01
N LEU A 61 -6.06 9.24 -0.77
CA LEU A 61 -6.85 10.39 -0.32
C LEU A 61 -6.03 11.68 -0.41
N GLN A 62 -4.77 11.61 -0.03
CA GLN A 62 -3.88 12.76 -0.09
C GLN A 62 -3.69 13.23 -1.54
N LEU A 63 -3.50 12.30 -2.46
CA LEU A 63 -3.36 12.63 -3.88
C LEU A 63 -4.64 13.25 -4.44
N ILE A 64 -5.79 12.72 -4.06
CA ILE A 64 -7.08 13.28 -4.48
C ILE A 64 -7.23 14.72 -3.99
N GLN A 65 -6.88 14.98 -2.73
CA GLN A 65 -6.94 16.31 -2.17
C GLN A 65 -6.01 17.28 -2.90
N MET A 66 -4.82 16.81 -3.24
CA MET A 66 -3.87 17.63 -3.99
C MET A 66 -4.41 17.98 -5.36
N GLU A 67 -5.06 17.05 -6.02
CA GLU A 67 -5.65 17.29 -7.34
C GLU A 67 -6.84 18.26 -7.27
N LEU A 68 -7.62 18.20 -6.20
CA LEU A 68 -8.74 19.08 -6.01
C LEU A 68 -8.33 20.52 -5.74
N THR A 69 -7.19 20.71 -5.10
CA THR A 69 -6.67 22.03 -4.77
C THR A 69 -5.74 22.60 -5.84
N ASP A 70 -5.41 21.80 -6.83
CA ASP A 70 -4.49 22.17 -7.88
C ASP A 70 -5.26 22.81 -9.04
N GLU A 71 -5.41 24.11 -8.95
CA GLU A 71 -6.05 24.90 -10.03
C GLU A 71 -5.10 25.89 -10.66
#